data_454988f65685a20e27b00702b17e3126
#
_entry.id   454988f65685a20e27b00702b17e3126
#
_cell.length_a   1.000
_cell.length_b   1.000
_cell.length_c   1.000
_cell.angle_alpha   90.00
_cell.angle_beta   90.00
_cell.angle_gamma   90.00
#
_symmetry.space_group_name_H-M   'P 1'
#
loop_
_entity.id
_entity.type
_entity.pdbx_description
1 polymer ?
#
loop_
_entity_poly.entity_id
_entity_poly.type
_entity_poly.pdbx_seq_one_letter_code
_entity_poly.pdbx_strand_id
1 'polypeptide(L)'
;MNKTLKTSLVLLLTVFALAACGQNNSAGSAAQTSQTAQETTTAPTTQVASNKQNTTEALPKDGVQRFKRIDKGGSTFLIYYFKDDIVYKQMGIYFYNPKGLGKSEEEVIQLLNKSQELYKDVTGITSKVEKEDGEYIQTVIYDYQTMDWKELHRRDPNQFPATKPKPVKISEAAAKLQEKGYVEYTE
;
A
#
# COMPACT_ATOMS: atom_id res chain seq x y z
N MET A 1 4.84 14.94 -35.43
CA MET A 1 3.84 14.07 -34.78
C MET A 1 4.40 13.67 -33.40
N ASN A 2 4.10 14.48 -32.40
CA ASN A 2 4.61 14.25 -31.04
C ASN A 2 3.61 13.40 -30.27
N LYS A 3 3.94 12.13 -30.04
CA LYS A 3 3.21 11.26 -29.12
C LYS A 3 3.62 11.64 -27.71
N THR A 4 2.83 12.46 -27.05
CA THR A 4 2.93 12.71 -25.62
C THR A 4 2.62 11.42 -24.88
N LEU A 5 3.67 10.80 -24.37
CA LEU A 5 3.57 9.65 -23.48
C LEU A 5 2.98 10.16 -22.15
N LYS A 6 1.67 10.03 -22.00
CA LYS A 6 1.01 10.27 -20.71
C LYS A 6 1.37 9.13 -19.77
N THR A 7 2.53 9.22 -19.15
CA THR A 7 2.89 8.32 -18.04
C THR A 7 2.08 8.77 -16.83
N SER A 8 0.92 8.16 -16.64
CA SER A 8 0.09 8.34 -15.45
C SER A 8 0.89 7.86 -14.23
N LEU A 9 1.41 8.82 -13.50
CA LEU A 9 2.05 8.59 -12.21
C LEU A 9 0.97 8.35 -11.15
N VAL A 10 0.38 7.17 -11.17
CA VAL A 10 -0.59 6.69 -10.16
C VAL A 10 0.19 5.96 -9.06
N LEU A 11 1.32 6.49 -8.60
CA LEU A 11 2.17 5.71 -7.69
C LEU A 11 2.01 6.02 -6.21
N LEU A 12 1.20 7.00 -5.82
CA LEU A 12 1.38 7.56 -4.48
C LEU A 12 0.18 7.52 -3.53
N LEU A 13 -0.97 7.07 -3.99
CA LEU A 13 -2.17 7.20 -3.18
C LEU A 13 -2.98 5.90 -3.05
N THR A 14 -2.37 4.76 -3.31
CA THR A 14 -3.05 3.46 -3.31
C THR A 14 -3.37 2.89 -1.92
N VAL A 15 -3.10 3.62 -0.86
CA VAL A 15 -3.39 3.15 0.50
C VAL A 15 -4.90 3.08 0.76
N PHE A 16 -5.70 3.93 0.11
CA PHE A 16 -7.16 3.95 0.28
C PHE A 16 -7.94 3.04 -0.65
N ALA A 17 -7.32 2.45 -1.68
CA ALA A 17 -8.01 1.49 -2.55
C ALA A 17 -8.50 0.21 -1.82
N LEU A 18 -8.13 0.05 -0.55
CA LEU A 18 -8.59 -1.05 0.28
C LEU A 18 -10.03 -0.88 0.76
N ALA A 19 -10.55 0.35 0.82
CA ALA A 19 -11.89 0.62 1.34
C ALA A 19 -12.99 0.64 0.26
N ALA A 20 -12.62 0.72 -1.04
CA ALA A 20 -13.58 0.97 -2.12
C ALA A 20 -14.04 -0.27 -2.91
N CYS A 21 -13.51 -1.47 -2.64
CA CYS A 21 -13.96 -2.68 -3.32
C CYS A 21 -15.03 -3.45 -2.52
N GLY A 22 -16.19 -2.83 -2.35
CA GLY A 22 -17.40 -3.46 -1.86
C GLY A 22 -18.52 -3.33 -2.89
N GLN A 23 -18.29 -3.67 -4.17
CA GLN A 23 -19.37 -3.79 -5.12
C GLN A 23 -19.22 -5.07 -5.94
N ASN A 24 -20.15 -5.99 -5.64
CA ASN A 24 -20.40 -7.21 -6.39
C ASN A 24 -20.52 -6.94 -7.89
N ASN A 25 -19.91 -7.80 -8.70
CA ASN A 25 -20.61 -8.35 -9.85
C ASN A 25 -20.17 -9.80 -10.07
N SER A 26 -21.13 -10.66 -9.82
CA SER A 26 -21.15 -12.06 -10.21
C SER A 26 -21.35 -12.18 -11.70
N ALA A 27 -20.63 -13.08 -12.34
CA ALA A 27 -20.95 -13.95 -13.47
C ALA A 27 -19.63 -14.30 -14.17
N GLY A 28 -19.24 -15.49 -14.35
CA GLY A 28 -19.87 -16.72 -14.66
C GLY A 28 -18.88 -17.54 -15.44
N SER A 29 -18.70 -18.76 -15.01
CA SER A 29 -18.61 -19.97 -15.81
C SER A 29 -17.36 -20.37 -16.58
N ALA A 30 -16.89 -21.51 -16.17
CA ALA A 30 -16.59 -22.76 -16.91
C ALA A 30 -15.20 -22.95 -17.54
N ALA A 31 -14.45 -23.86 -16.92
CA ALA A 31 -14.11 -25.21 -17.42
C ALA A 31 -13.12 -25.25 -18.60
N GLN A 32 -12.08 -25.95 -18.54
CA GLN A 32 -11.79 -27.38 -18.66
C GLN A 32 -10.28 -27.61 -18.89
N THR A 33 -9.71 -28.47 -18.08
CA THR A 33 -9.04 -29.74 -18.37
C THR A 33 -8.05 -29.81 -19.58
N SER A 34 -6.80 -30.17 -19.32
CA SER A 34 -6.20 -31.43 -19.71
C SER A 34 -4.71 -31.50 -19.43
N GLN A 35 -4.37 -32.59 -18.82
CA GLN A 35 -3.14 -33.35 -18.61
C GLN A 35 -2.18 -33.42 -19.84
N THR A 36 -0.87 -33.59 -19.60
CA THR A 36 -0.08 -34.79 -19.83
C THR A 36 1.43 -34.50 -19.71
N ALA A 37 2.05 -35.08 -18.73
CA ALA A 37 3.14 -36.02 -18.61
C ALA A 37 4.51 -35.75 -19.25
N GLN A 38 5.53 -35.88 -18.36
CA GLN A 38 6.83 -36.59 -18.49
C GLN A 38 7.89 -35.96 -19.42
N GLU A 39 9.15 -35.81 -19.03
CA GLU A 39 10.12 -36.72 -18.45
C GLU A 39 11.42 -36.01 -17.98
N THR A 40 11.97 -36.49 -16.93
CA THR A 40 13.28 -36.56 -16.31
C THR A 40 14.51 -35.99 -17.03
N THR A 41 15.33 -35.19 -16.33
CA THR A 41 16.78 -35.38 -16.26
C THR A 41 17.39 -34.70 -15.02
N THR A 42 18.17 -35.43 -14.28
CA THR A 42 18.85 -35.18 -13.00
C THR A 42 20.13 -34.37 -13.18
N ALA A 43 20.41 -33.44 -12.29
CA ALA A 43 21.71 -33.23 -11.64
C ALA A 43 21.70 -32.04 -10.66
N PRO A 44 22.60 -31.94 -9.66
CA PRO A 44 22.26 -31.51 -8.32
C PRO A 44 22.51 -30.04 -8.09
N THR A 45 21.56 -29.37 -7.49
CA THR A 45 21.75 -27.99 -7.09
C THR A 45 21.42 -27.84 -5.61
N THR A 46 22.37 -27.27 -4.95
CA THR A 46 22.38 -26.75 -3.59
C THR A 46 21.03 -26.20 -3.14
N GLN A 47 20.42 -26.86 -2.20
CA GLN A 47 19.21 -26.42 -1.53
C GLN A 47 19.49 -25.19 -0.68
N VAL A 48 19.08 -24.03 -1.15
CA VAL A 48 18.72 -22.92 -0.26
C VAL A 48 17.30 -23.23 0.21
N ALA A 49 17.18 -23.66 1.43
CA ALA A 49 15.91 -23.94 2.10
C ALA A 49 15.09 -22.65 2.17
N SER A 50 14.17 -22.48 1.23
CA SER A 50 13.09 -21.52 1.32
C SER A 50 12.04 -22.14 2.26
N ASN A 51 12.12 -21.81 3.53
CA ASN A 51 11.13 -22.21 4.53
C ASN A 51 9.81 -21.50 4.22
N LYS A 52 8.99 -22.12 3.38
CA LYS A 52 7.56 -21.81 3.29
C LYS A 52 6.88 -22.41 4.50
N GLN A 53 6.98 -21.74 5.62
CA GLN A 53 6.11 -22.01 6.75
C GLN A 53 4.74 -21.38 6.46
N ASN A 54 3.87 -22.17 5.83
CA ASN A 54 2.43 -21.94 5.84
C ASN A 54 1.91 -22.31 7.24
N THR A 55 2.22 -21.52 8.24
CA THR A 55 1.51 -21.54 9.50
C THR A 55 0.31 -20.62 9.33
N THR A 56 -0.87 -21.20 9.23
CA THR A 56 -2.14 -20.50 9.44
C THR A 56 -2.26 -20.22 10.96
N GLU A 57 -1.33 -19.44 11.49
CA GLU A 57 -1.50 -18.87 12.82
C GLU A 57 -2.55 -17.78 12.71
N ALA A 58 -3.61 -17.91 13.51
CA ALA A 58 -4.62 -16.88 13.61
C ALA A 58 -3.95 -15.56 13.99
N LEU A 59 -4.17 -14.51 13.19
CA LEU A 59 -3.65 -13.18 13.49
C LEU A 59 -4.02 -12.78 14.93
N PRO A 60 -3.10 -12.16 15.68
CA PRO A 60 -3.40 -11.69 17.02
C PRO A 60 -4.61 -10.75 16.97
N LYS A 61 -5.50 -10.83 17.96
CA LYS A 61 -6.72 -10.01 18.00
C LYS A 61 -6.41 -8.52 18.11
N ASP A 62 -5.33 -8.20 18.82
CA ASP A 62 -4.85 -6.83 19.03
C ASP A 62 -3.36 -6.80 18.71
N GLY A 63 -2.90 -5.71 18.12
CA GLY A 63 -1.46 -5.58 17.88
C GLY A 63 -1.07 -4.57 16.82
N VAL A 64 0.13 -4.79 16.32
CA VAL A 64 0.76 -3.99 15.27
C VAL A 64 1.25 -4.94 14.19
N GLN A 65 0.88 -4.66 12.94
CA GLN A 65 1.40 -5.39 11.79
C GLN A 65 2.11 -4.43 10.85
N ARG A 66 3.26 -4.86 10.32
CA ARG A 66 4.15 -4.02 9.53
C ARG A 66 4.39 -4.64 8.18
N PHE A 67 4.31 -3.80 7.14
CA PHE A 67 4.54 -4.20 5.76
C PHE A 67 5.55 -3.26 5.11
N LYS A 68 6.39 -3.80 4.24
CA LYS A 68 7.31 -3.00 3.43
C LYS A 68 7.26 -3.40 1.97
N ARG A 69 7.50 -2.44 1.10
CA ARG A 69 7.77 -2.63 -0.31
C ARG A 69 8.94 -1.75 -0.70
N ILE A 70 9.90 -2.33 -1.40
CA ILE A 70 11.09 -1.64 -1.89
C ILE A 70 11.04 -1.69 -3.40
N ASP A 71 11.02 -0.50 -4.02
CA ASP A 71 10.99 -0.31 -5.46
C ASP A 71 12.25 0.48 -5.90
N LYS A 72 12.52 0.52 -7.19
CA LYS A 72 13.69 1.24 -7.74
C LYS A 72 13.72 2.73 -7.37
N GLY A 73 12.55 3.33 -7.17
CA GLY A 73 12.39 4.76 -6.91
C GLY A 73 12.18 5.14 -5.44
N GLY A 74 12.22 4.16 -4.54
CA GLY A 74 12.02 4.39 -3.12
C GLY A 74 11.46 3.19 -2.38
N SER A 75 11.11 3.39 -1.14
CA SER A 75 10.52 2.35 -0.31
C SER A 75 9.28 2.86 0.42
N THR A 76 8.41 1.94 0.74
CA THR A 76 7.18 2.22 1.50
C THR A 76 7.12 1.26 2.68
N PHE A 77 6.92 1.83 3.85
CA PHE A 77 6.66 1.09 5.09
C PHE A 77 5.27 1.47 5.58
N LEU A 78 4.45 0.47 5.87
CA LEU A 78 3.10 0.64 6.38
C LEU A 78 3.00 -0.08 7.72
N ILE A 79 2.55 0.64 8.73
CA ILE A 79 2.39 0.14 10.09
C ILE A 79 0.92 0.29 10.47
N TYR A 80 0.27 -0.83 10.74
CA TYR A 80 -1.14 -0.89 11.11
C TYR A 80 -1.28 -1.21 12.58
N TYR A 81 -2.07 -0.41 13.28
CA TYR A 81 -2.49 -0.64 14.64
C TYR A 81 -3.94 -1.11 14.61
N PHE A 82 -4.22 -2.26 15.21
CA PHE A 82 -5.53 -2.88 15.14
C PHE A 82 -5.95 -3.46 16.49
N LYS A 83 -7.26 -3.61 16.64
CA LYS A 83 -7.90 -4.27 17.76
C LYS A 83 -9.07 -5.10 17.23
N ASP A 84 -9.20 -6.35 17.68
CA ASP A 84 -10.24 -7.27 17.22
C ASP A 84 -10.35 -7.34 15.68
N ASP A 85 -9.21 -7.46 14.98
CA ASP A 85 -9.08 -7.43 13.52
C ASP A 85 -9.41 -6.08 12.86
N ILE A 86 -9.79 -5.06 13.62
CA ILE A 86 -10.16 -3.75 13.09
C ILE A 86 -9.01 -2.76 13.21
N VAL A 87 -8.57 -2.22 12.09
CA VAL A 87 -7.56 -1.16 12.04
C VAL A 87 -8.15 0.15 12.54
N TYR A 88 -7.54 0.73 13.57
CA TYR A 88 -7.94 2.03 14.10
C TYR A 88 -6.93 3.14 13.77
N LYS A 89 -5.67 2.78 13.47
CA LYS A 89 -4.63 3.75 13.12
C LYS A 89 -3.67 3.14 12.11
N GLN A 90 -3.16 3.95 11.20
CA GLN A 90 -2.13 3.55 10.24
C GLN A 90 -1.04 4.61 10.19
N MET A 91 0.22 4.17 10.07
CA MET A 91 1.35 5.03 9.73
C MET A 91 1.94 4.55 8.41
N GLY A 92 2.11 5.48 7.48
CA GLY A 92 2.84 5.26 6.24
C GLY A 92 4.13 6.06 6.26
N ILE A 93 5.26 5.43 5.94
CA ILE A 93 6.56 6.07 5.76
C ILE A 93 6.99 5.80 4.33
N TYR A 94 7.20 6.87 3.58
CA TYR A 94 7.48 6.82 2.15
C TYR A 94 8.82 7.48 1.87
N PHE A 95 9.73 6.74 1.27
CA PHE A 95 11.02 7.24 0.83
C PHE A 95 10.96 7.49 -0.68
N TYR A 96 11.38 8.67 -1.10
CA TYR A 96 11.40 9.07 -2.51
C TYR A 96 12.82 9.41 -2.92
N ASN A 97 13.36 8.63 -3.84
CA ASN A 97 14.63 8.92 -4.49
C ASN A 97 14.35 9.52 -5.88
N PRO A 98 14.58 10.82 -6.10
CA PRO A 98 14.28 11.46 -7.38
C PRO A 98 14.92 10.74 -8.57
N LYS A 99 16.19 10.36 -8.47
CA LYS A 99 16.92 9.67 -9.53
C LYS A 99 16.33 8.29 -9.83
N GLY A 100 15.99 7.54 -8.77
CA GLY A 100 15.36 6.22 -8.90
C GLY A 100 13.96 6.28 -9.51
N LEU A 101 13.22 7.36 -9.25
CA LEU A 101 11.92 7.67 -9.85
C LEU A 101 12.03 8.19 -11.29
N GLY A 102 13.22 8.56 -11.78
CA GLY A 102 13.40 9.23 -13.07
C GLY A 102 12.77 10.61 -13.10
N LYS A 103 12.78 11.33 -11.98
CA LYS A 103 12.19 12.64 -11.79
C LYS A 103 13.22 13.66 -11.36
N SER A 104 12.94 14.94 -11.63
CA SER A 104 13.71 16.01 -11.02
C SER A 104 13.35 16.14 -9.54
N GLU A 105 14.23 16.79 -8.81
CA GLU A 105 13.99 17.10 -7.39
C GLU A 105 12.76 18.00 -7.22
N GLU A 106 12.59 18.99 -8.10
CA GLU A 106 11.47 19.91 -8.12
C GLU A 106 10.13 19.17 -8.35
N GLU A 107 10.10 18.18 -9.24
CA GLU A 107 8.89 17.36 -9.46
C GLU A 107 8.51 16.57 -8.20
N VAL A 108 9.49 16.03 -7.47
CA VAL A 108 9.25 15.33 -6.21
C VAL A 108 8.75 16.29 -5.13
N ILE A 109 9.36 17.47 -5.01
CA ILE A 109 8.93 18.52 -4.08
C ILE A 109 7.49 18.96 -4.38
N GLN A 110 7.14 19.21 -5.63
CA GLN A 110 5.77 19.59 -6.02
C GLN A 110 4.75 18.51 -5.64
N LEU A 111 5.10 17.23 -5.82
CA LEU A 111 4.26 16.11 -5.45
C LEU A 111 4.03 16.07 -3.93
N LEU A 112 5.10 16.24 -3.15
CA LEU A 112 5.04 16.23 -1.69
C LEU A 112 4.26 17.43 -1.15
N ASN A 113 4.46 18.63 -1.72
CA ASN A 113 3.71 19.82 -1.35
C ASN A 113 2.20 19.63 -1.61
N LYS A 114 1.83 19.04 -2.76
CA LYS A 114 0.43 18.73 -3.05
C LYS A 114 -0.17 17.77 -2.00
N SER A 115 0.58 16.77 -1.58
CA SER A 115 0.16 15.84 -0.53
C SER A 115 0.04 16.55 0.82
N GLN A 116 0.98 17.45 1.16
CA GLN A 116 0.93 18.21 2.40
C GLN A 116 -0.30 19.12 2.44
N GLU A 117 -0.61 19.84 1.37
CA GLU A 117 -1.81 20.69 1.29
C GLU A 117 -3.10 19.88 1.40
N LEU A 118 -3.12 18.65 0.84
CA LEU A 118 -4.28 17.76 0.96
C LEU A 118 -4.58 17.39 2.42
N TYR A 119 -3.54 17.18 3.23
CA TYR A 119 -3.67 16.72 4.62
C TYR A 119 -3.61 17.83 5.67
N LYS A 120 -3.23 19.05 5.25
CA LYS A 120 -3.05 20.18 6.16
C LYS A 120 -4.31 20.45 6.97
N ASP A 121 -4.17 20.50 8.29
CA ASP A 121 -5.24 20.82 9.24
C ASP A 121 -6.47 19.88 9.16
N VAL A 122 -6.33 18.68 8.59
CA VAL A 122 -7.39 17.67 8.59
C VAL A 122 -7.34 16.90 9.90
N THR A 123 -8.43 16.94 10.65
CA THR A 123 -8.55 16.17 11.90
C THR A 123 -8.30 14.68 11.63
N GLY A 124 -7.52 14.04 12.50
CA GLY A 124 -7.18 12.63 12.41
C GLY A 124 -6.09 12.31 11.39
N ILE A 125 -5.46 13.32 10.76
CA ILE A 125 -4.29 13.11 9.91
C ILE A 125 -3.12 13.98 10.37
N THR A 126 -1.94 13.38 10.40
CA THR A 126 -0.67 14.09 10.57
C THR A 126 0.21 13.74 9.40
N SER A 127 0.79 14.74 8.73
CA SER A 127 1.73 14.54 7.64
C SER A 127 2.98 15.37 7.87
N LYS A 128 4.16 14.77 7.67
CA LYS A 128 5.47 15.40 7.80
C LYS A 128 6.32 15.00 6.61
N VAL A 129 7.10 15.94 6.09
CA VAL A 129 8.11 15.70 5.05
C VAL A 129 9.47 16.15 5.57
N GLU A 130 10.45 15.31 5.39
CA GLU A 130 11.87 15.56 5.73
C GLU A 130 12.73 15.25 4.52
N LYS A 131 13.94 15.78 4.49
CA LYS A 131 14.96 15.42 3.50
C LYS A 131 16.20 14.94 4.24
N GLU A 132 16.65 13.74 3.91
CA GLU A 132 17.82 13.10 4.50
C GLU A 132 18.60 12.40 3.38
N ASP A 133 19.91 12.58 3.35
CA ASP A 133 20.85 11.94 2.40
C ASP A 133 20.42 11.99 0.93
N GLY A 134 19.73 13.07 0.53
CA GLY A 134 19.27 13.28 -0.85
C GLY A 134 17.95 12.54 -1.18
N GLU A 135 17.34 11.87 -0.21
CA GLU A 135 16.01 11.29 -0.31
C GLU A 135 14.98 12.15 0.43
N TYR A 136 13.74 12.11 -0.01
CA TYR A 136 12.62 12.72 0.69
C TYR A 136 11.88 11.65 1.44
N ILE A 137 11.58 11.91 2.73
CA ILE A 137 10.86 11.01 3.60
C ILE A 137 9.55 11.68 3.97
N GLN A 138 8.44 11.07 3.55
CA GLN A 138 7.12 11.51 3.99
C GLN A 138 6.58 10.51 5.00
N THR A 139 6.19 10.99 6.19
CA THR A 139 5.45 10.22 7.18
C THR A 139 4.03 10.73 7.23
N VAL A 140 3.06 9.84 7.08
CA VAL A 140 1.62 10.17 7.22
C VAL A 140 1.00 9.23 8.24
N ILE A 141 0.30 9.79 9.20
CA ILE A 141 -0.44 9.06 10.22
C ILE A 141 -1.93 9.31 10.01
N TYR A 142 -2.71 8.25 9.93
CA TYR A 142 -4.16 8.26 9.82
C TYR A 142 -4.75 7.67 11.10
N ASP A 143 -5.52 8.45 11.83
CA ASP A 143 -6.36 7.99 12.92
C ASP A 143 -7.80 7.82 12.39
N TYR A 144 -8.17 6.60 12.06
CA TYR A 144 -9.47 6.28 11.47
C TYR A 144 -10.65 6.50 12.44
N GLN A 145 -10.38 6.68 13.72
CA GLN A 145 -11.42 6.94 14.72
C GLN A 145 -11.89 8.41 14.66
N THR A 146 -10.93 9.33 14.47
CA THR A 146 -11.14 10.78 14.53
C THR A 146 -11.13 11.49 13.19
N MET A 147 -10.76 10.78 12.10
CA MET A 147 -10.53 11.34 10.77
C MET A 147 -11.77 12.03 10.19
N ASP A 148 -11.61 13.28 9.71
CA ASP A 148 -12.66 14.04 9.03
C ASP A 148 -12.78 13.63 7.56
N TRP A 149 -13.62 12.62 7.31
CA TRP A 149 -13.90 12.09 5.99
C TRP A 149 -14.58 13.10 5.06
N LYS A 150 -15.39 14.02 5.61
CA LYS A 150 -16.09 15.03 4.80
C LYS A 150 -15.12 16.05 4.25
N GLU A 151 -14.20 16.50 5.07
CA GLU A 151 -13.16 17.44 4.65
C GLU A 151 -12.21 16.81 3.63
N LEU A 152 -11.80 15.57 3.82
CA LEU A 152 -10.99 14.84 2.84
C LEU A 152 -11.72 14.68 1.51
N HIS A 153 -12.98 14.27 1.52
CA HIS A 153 -13.79 14.18 0.31
C HIS A 153 -13.94 15.53 -0.40
N ARG A 154 -14.13 16.60 0.35
CA ARG A 154 -14.20 17.97 -0.20
C ARG A 154 -12.91 18.34 -0.93
N ARG A 155 -11.75 17.93 -0.41
CA ARG A 155 -10.43 18.23 -1.00
C ARG A 155 -10.10 17.34 -2.19
N ASP A 156 -10.40 16.06 -2.10
CA ASP A 156 -10.21 15.11 -3.19
C ASP A 156 -11.33 14.06 -3.21
N PRO A 157 -12.43 14.33 -3.92
CA PRO A 157 -13.57 13.43 -4.00
C PRO A 157 -13.28 12.14 -4.79
N ASN A 158 -12.21 12.12 -5.58
CA ASN A 158 -11.83 10.92 -6.34
C ASN A 158 -11.07 9.91 -5.47
N GLN A 159 -10.42 10.39 -4.41
CA GLN A 159 -9.62 9.57 -3.53
C GLN A 159 -10.37 9.18 -2.25
N PHE A 160 -11.18 10.05 -1.71
CA PHE A 160 -11.84 9.85 -0.43
C PHE A 160 -13.35 9.75 -0.58
N PRO A 161 -14.00 8.78 0.10
CA PRO A 161 -15.45 8.66 0.09
C PRO A 161 -16.12 9.81 0.86
N ALA A 162 -17.34 10.18 0.48
CA ALA A 162 -18.11 11.25 1.15
C ALA A 162 -18.51 10.93 2.59
N THR A 163 -18.52 9.66 2.95
CA THR A 163 -18.87 9.16 4.28
C THR A 163 -17.79 8.23 4.79
N LYS A 164 -17.70 8.08 6.12
CA LYS A 164 -16.79 7.13 6.73
C LYS A 164 -17.00 5.74 6.13
N PRO A 165 -15.96 5.10 5.55
CA PRO A 165 -16.07 3.76 5.00
C PRO A 165 -16.27 2.72 6.10
N LYS A 166 -16.59 1.50 5.69
CA LYS A 166 -16.59 0.35 6.61
C LYS A 166 -15.22 0.19 7.25
N PRO A 167 -15.17 -0.25 8.52
CA PRO A 167 -13.90 -0.52 9.18
C PRO A 167 -13.02 -1.47 8.35
N VAL A 168 -11.74 -1.14 8.27
CA VAL A 168 -10.74 -1.97 7.59
C VAL A 168 -10.33 -3.10 8.51
N LYS A 169 -10.44 -4.34 8.03
CA LYS A 169 -9.89 -5.50 8.73
C LYS A 169 -8.44 -5.69 8.38
N ILE A 170 -7.58 -5.92 9.38
CA ILE A 170 -6.15 -6.13 9.13
C ILE A 170 -5.91 -7.40 8.32
N SER A 171 -6.68 -8.45 8.53
CA SER A 171 -6.63 -9.69 7.75
C SER A 171 -6.88 -9.46 6.26
N GLU A 172 -7.89 -8.64 5.90
CA GLU A 172 -8.17 -8.28 4.51
C GLU A 172 -7.12 -7.33 3.93
N ALA A 173 -6.62 -6.38 4.74
CA ALA A 173 -5.58 -5.44 4.33
C ALA A 173 -4.27 -6.18 4.03
N ALA A 174 -3.86 -7.11 4.89
CA ALA A 174 -2.65 -7.92 4.73
C ALA A 174 -2.67 -8.70 3.40
N ALA A 175 -3.77 -9.41 3.10
CA ALA A 175 -3.91 -10.15 1.86
C ALA A 175 -3.73 -9.25 0.63
N LYS A 176 -4.43 -8.11 0.61
CA LYS A 176 -4.35 -7.15 -0.51
C LYS A 176 -2.97 -6.49 -0.64
N LEU A 177 -2.27 -6.27 0.47
CA LEU A 177 -0.90 -5.74 0.44
C LEU A 177 0.07 -6.76 -0.14
N GLN A 178 -0.05 -8.03 0.22
CA GLN A 178 0.76 -9.11 -0.35
C GLN A 178 0.55 -9.24 -1.86
N GLU A 179 -0.69 -9.16 -2.35
CA GLU A 179 -1.00 -9.11 -3.78
C GLU A 179 -0.33 -7.93 -4.50
N LYS A 180 -0.09 -6.82 -3.80
CA LYS A 180 0.60 -5.62 -4.31
C LYS A 180 2.12 -5.67 -4.12
N GLY A 181 2.69 -6.80 -3.71
CA GLY A 181 4.11 -6.99 -3.53
C GLY A 181 4.68 -6.46 -2.23
N TYR A 182 3.84 -6.12 -1.25
CA TYR A 182 4.31 -5.84 0.09
C TYR A 182 4.66 -7.14 0.81
N VAL A 183 5.71 -7.09 1.61
CA VAL A 183 6.10 -8.18 2.50
C VAL A 183 5.95 -7.75 3.95
N GLU A 184 5.43 -8.63 4.78
CA GLU A 184 5.38 -8.41 6.22
C GLU A 184 6.79 -8.49 6.79
N TYR A 185 7.07 -7.68 7.83
CA TYR A 185 8.34 -7.71 8.53
C TYR A 185 8.14 -7.48 10.04
N THR A 186 9.03 -8.05 10.81
CA THR A 186 9.18 -7.81 12.25
C THR A 186 10.41 -6.93 12.49
N GLU A 187 10.37 -6.09 13.50
CA GLU A 187 11.56 -5.39 13.99
C GLU A 187 12.53 -6.37 14.63
#